data_e04da80bd574dd54b71b90b7ff5796be
#
_entry.id   e04da80bd574dd54b71b90b7ff5796be
#
_cell.length_a   1.000
_cell.length_b   1.000
_cell.length_c   1.000
_cell.angle_alpha   90.00
_cell.angle_beta   90.00
_cell.angle_gamma   90.00
#
_symmetry.space_group_name_H-M   'P 1'
#
loop_
_entity.id
_entity.type
_entity.pdbx_description
1 polymer ?
#
loop_
_entity_poly.entity_id
_entity_poly.type
_entity_poly.pdbx_seq_one_letter_code
_entity_poly.pdbx_strand_id
1 'polypeptide(L)'
;MTTNQDMAKQILSLLPGVNCGGFGGCGFPTCEACAEAIADGGSPALCKAASSETIAKICELMHAEPVEAEDKVAFVRCAGTAAAPERLASCRSCDEAKAKGSLKGECKYGCLGLGTCIERCKFDAMSIEDGHLVIDRDKCTGCEACVGACVQQIIEMIPREATNFIPCSSKADEQETLMTCGYGCIGCGDCAVACPKGAIEMVTGNDIRGRYAKIDYSKCEGCVTCTVKCRKKIIVDSLHDLAKAKEEVALVRCVGGIKGKRKLTEMGFTSCKDATGVDLDANDICEYSCLGLGDCVKACRYDAISNEMGVAKVDPDKCVGCGDCMRACPRDKIIMVPYKGVKQTACTSKADPERRLEVCGVGCIGCGDCADNCPSGAITMIDGSPFIDHEKCVNCGVCTYVCSRGLIAERVVPEYNYLQMEAMRIDSQQDERKW
;
A
#
# COMPACT_ATOMS: atom_id res chain seq x y z
N MET A 1 55.52 14.10 10.46
CA MET A 1 54.29 14.93 10.54
C MET A 1 53.80 15.08 9.12
N THR A 2 52.71 14.41 8.78
CA THR A 2 52.00 14.57 7.50
C THR A 2 51.55 16.03 7.39
N THR A 3 51.89 16.68 6.29
CA THR A 3 51.38 18.04 6.07
C THR A 3 49.89 18.04 5.87
N ASN A 4 49.18 19.12 6.18
CA ASN A 4 47.71 19.20 6.00
C ASN A 4 47.31 18.89 4.54
N GLN A 5 48.18 19.25 3.57
CA GLN A 5 48.01 18.90 2.15
C GLN A 5 48.12 17.43 1.85
N ASP A 6 49.01 16.71 2.55
CA ASP A 6 49.13 15.25 2.37
C ASP A 6 47.92 14.52 2.98
N MET A 7 47.41 15.01 4.10
CA MET A 7 46.18 14.50 4.71
C MET A 7 44.96 14.73 3.80
N ALA A 8 44.80 15.95 3.24
CA ALA A 8 43.73 16.24 2.30
C ALA A 8 43.75 15.33 1.06
N LYS A 9 44.93 14.99 0.52
CA LYS A 9 45.06 14.04 -0.59
C LYS A 9 44.64 12.62 -0.20
N GLN A 10 45.00 12.17 1.00
CA GLN A 10 44.56 10.86 1.50
C GLN A 10 43.07 10.81 1.70
N ILE A 11 42.47 11.83 2.31
CA ILE A 11 41.02 11.95 2.47
C ILE A 11 40.34 11.96 1.10
N LEU A 12 40.84 12.73 0.13
CA LEU A 12 40.27 12.80 -1.23
C LEU A 12 40.25 11.42 -1.90
N SER A 13 41.26 10.59 -1.68
CA SER A 13 41.28 9.21 -2.23
C SER A 13 40.23 8.28 -1.64
N LEU A 14 39.69 8.59 -0.47
CA LEU A 14 38.61 7.87 0.19
C LEU A 14 37.23 8.37 -0.21
N LEU A 15 37.11 9.65 -0.61
CA LEU A 15 35.84 10.23 -1.01
C LEU A 15 35.34 9.67 -2.36
N PRO A 16 34.02 9.69 -2.64
CA PRO A 16 33.43 9.14 -3.88
C PRO A 16 33.93 9.78 -5.18
N GLY A 17 34.54 10.96 -5.15
CA GLY A 17 35.12 11.63 -6.31
C GLY A 17 34.13 12.17 -7.36
N VAL A 18 32.83 12.17 -7.07
CA VAL A 18 31.75 12.49 -8.03
C VAL A 18 31.42 13.99 -8.13
N ASN A 19 32.03 14.83 -7.30
CA ASN A 19 31.80 16.30 -7.27
C ASN A 19 30.31 16.65 -7.25
N CYS A 20 29.52 16.02 -6.34
CA CYS A 20 28.07 16.18 -6.24
C CYS A 20 27.64 17.51 -5.59
N GLY A 21 28.60 18.32 -5.14
CA GLY A 21 28.37 19.55 -4.38
C GLY A 21 27.75 20.70 -5.17
N GLY A 22 27.25 21.68 -4.44
CA GLY A 22 26.70 22.92 -4.95
C GLY A 22 25.20 23.15 -4.70
N PHE A 23 24.38 22.12 -4.68
CA PHE A 23 22.95 22.22 -4.35
C PHE A 23 22.56 21.12 -3.36
N GLY A 24 22.60 21.42 -2.06
CA GLY A 24 22.12 20.52 -1.01
C GLY A 24 23.07 19.41 -0.55
N GLY A 25 24.22 19.20 -1.20
CA GLY A 25 25.22 18.20 -0.81
C GLY A 25 26.08 18.62 0.40
N CYS A 26 27.35 18.26 0.40
CA CYS A 26 28.31 18.64 1.47
C CYS A 26 28.58 20.16 1.54
N GLY A 27 28.03 20.95 0.65
CA GLY A 27 28.23 22.41 0.58
C GLY A 27 29.49 22.85 -0.15
N PHE A 28 30.32 21.91 -0.63
CA PHE A 28 31.54 22.17 -1.35
C PHE A 28 31.39 21.89 -2.85
N PRO A 29 31.97 22.73 -3.73
CA PRO A 29 31.82 22.58 -5.17
C PRO A 29 32.50 21.29 -5.70
N THR A 30 33.57 20.83 -5.04
CA THR A 30 34.35 19.64 -5.44
C THR A 30 34.66 18.77 -4.24
N CYS A 31 34.97 17.49 -4.49
CA CYS A 31 35.44 16.57 -3.45
C CYS A 31 36.81 17.00 -2.89
N GLU A 32 37.62 17.68 -3.69
CA GLU A 32 38.91 18.23 -3.26
C GLU A 32 38.70 19.31 -2.18
N ALA A 33 37.83 20.29 -2.43
CA ALA A 33 37.50 21.31 -1.43
C ALA A 33 36.88 20.74 -0.15
N CYS A 34 36.09 19.67 -0.27
CA CYS A 34 35.55 18.95 0.88
C CYS A 34 36.68 18.24 1.67
N ALA A 35 37.62 17.59 0.99
CA ALA A 35 38.76 16.91 1.61
C ALA A 35 39.69 17.89 2.34
N GLU A 36 39.95 19.07 1.75
CA GLU A 36 40.71 20.17 2.39
C GLU A 36 39.99 20.64 3.66
N ALA A 37 38.70 20.90 3.60
CA ALA A 37 37.92 21.32 4.77
C ALA A 37 37.91 20.27 5.90
N ILE A 38 37.87 18.98 5.57
CA ILE A 38 38.00 17.91 6.56
C ILE A 38 39.40 17.93 7.16
N ALA A 39 40.48 18.01 6.33
CA ALA A 39 41.85 18.06 6.79
C ALA A 39 42.16 19.25 7.68
N ASP A 40 41.48 20.38 7.46
CA ASP A 40 41.58 21.61 8.27
C ASP A 40 40.84 21.54 9.61
N GLY A 41 40.33 20.32 9.99
CA GLY A 41 39.65 20.09 11.27
C GLY A 41 38.13 20.06 11.16
N GLY A 42 37.58 20.01 9.97
CA GLY A 42 36.15 19.76 9.75
C GLY A 42 35.75 18.35 10.17
N SER A 43 34.44 18.11 10.29
CA SER A 43 33.91 16.78 10.65
C SER A 43 34.29 15.72 9.63
N PRO A 44 34.76 14.52 10.05
CA PRO A 44 34.97 13.38 9.16
C PRO A 44 33.71 12.99 8.34
N ALA A 45 32.52 13.28 8.83
CA ALA A 45 31.22 13.02 8.19
C ALA A 45 30.72 14.19 7.31
N LEU A 46 31.60 15.12 6.94
CA LEU A 46 31.22 16.29 6.13
C LEU A 46 30.72 15.91 4.74
N CYS A 47 31.29 14.87 4.13
CA CYS A 47 30.84 14.31 2.86
C CYS A 47 29.57 13.45 3.06
N LYS A 48 28.41 13.96 2.67
CA LYS A 48 27.12 13.27 2.78
C LYS A 48 27.02 11.99 1.93
N ALA A 49 27.85 11.87 0.90
CA ALA A 49 27.89 10.70 0.01
C ALA A 49 28.90 9.63 0.46
N ALA A 50 29.65 9.86 1.54
CA ALA A 50 30.60 8.91 2.07
C ALA A 50 29.87 7.82 2.88
N SER A 51 30.26 6.55 2.68
CA SER A 51 29.75 5.44 3.47
C SER A 51 30.28 5.50 4.91
N SER A 52 29.57 4.81 5.82
CA SER A 52 30.03 4.68 7.22
C SER A 52 31.45 4.11 7.31
N GLU A 53 31.82 3.17 6.42
CA GLU A 53 33.17 2.62 6.32
C GLU A 53 34.19 3.68 5.89
N THR A 54 33.83 4.51 4.92
CA THR A 54 34.68 5.64 4.48
C THR A 54 34.89 6.63 5.60
N ILE A 55 33.83 7.00 6.33
CA ILE A 55 33.92 7.95 7.46
C ILE A 55 34.78 7.36 8.58
N ALA A 56 34.66 6.07 8.91
CA ALA A 56 35.49 5.41 9.90
C ALA A 56 36.99 5.50 9.53
N LYS A 57 37.35 5.24 8.24
CA LYS A 57 38.72 5.39 7.74
C LYS A 57 39.24 6.81 7.80
N ILE A 58 38.37 7.81 7.57
CA ILE A 58 38.72 9.21 7.73
C ILE A 58 38.97 9.56 9.20
N CYS A 59 38.11 9.07 10.12
CA CYS A 59 38.31 9.23 11.56
C CYS A 59 39.68 8.65 12.00
N GLU A 60 40.01 7.43 11.56
CA GLU A 60 41.31 6.80 11.86
C GLU A 60 42.48 7.65 11.34
N LEU A 61 42.38 8.14 10.09
CA LEU A 61 43.40 8.98 9.46
C LEU A 61 43.62 10.30 10.20
N MET A 62 42.55 10.90 10.70
CA MET A 62 42.57 12.17 11.42
C MET A 62 42.83 12.00 12.92
N HIS A 63 42.93 10.77 13.43
CA HIS A 63 42.94 10.48 14.88
C HIS A 63 41.75 11.11 15.62
N ALA A 64 40.59 11.22 14.95
CA ALA A 64 39.38 11.78 15.50
C ALA A 64 38.51 10.70 16.17
N GLU A 65 37.65 11.11 17.10
CA GLU A 65 36.66 10.18 17.64
C GLU A 65 35.73 9.66 16.55
N PRO A 66 35.25 8.40 16.66
CA PRO A 66 34.30 7.82 15.73
C PRO A 66 33.03 8.68 15.60
N VAL A 67 32.67 9.03 14.38
CA VAL A 67 31.45 9.78 14.09
C VAL A 67 30.47 8.82 13.42
N GLU A 68 29.28 8.67 14.00
CA GLU A 68 28.22 7.92 13.33
C GLU A 68 27.70 8.69 12.13
N ALA A 69 27.79 8.07 10.96
CA ALA A 69 27.15 8.60 9.77
C ALA A 69 25.65 8.29 9.81
N GLU A 70 24.83 9.30 9.58
CA GLU A 70 23.40 9.08 9.36
C GLU A 70 23.21 8.41 8.00
N ASP A 71 22.89 7.10 7.99
CA ASP A 71 22.57 6.39 6.75
C ASP A 71 21.18 6.78 6.28
N LYS A 72 21.12 7.77 5.39
CA LYS A 72 19.90 8.33 4.84
C LYS A 72 19.83 8.15 3.33
N VAL A 73 18.62 8.03 2.82
CA VAL A 73 18.31 7.99 1.39
C VAL A 73 17.29 9.05 1.04
N ALA A 74 17.32 9.51 -0.20
CA ALA A 74 16.30 10.42 -0.70
C ALA A 74 14.95 9.70 -0.84
N PHE A 75 13.88 10.40 -0.55
CA PHE A 75 12.51 9.94 -0.69
C PHE A 75 11.66 11.04 -1.33
N VAL A 76 10.85 10.68 -2.34
CA VAL A 76 9.95 11.63 -3.00
C VAL A 76 8.56 11.59 -2.36
N ARG A 77 8.08 12.73 -1.90
CA ARG A 77 6.77 12.88 -1.26
C ARG A 77 5.66 13.15 -2.28
N CYS A 78 5.58 12.31 -3.29
CA CYS A 78 4.54 12.31 -4.30
C CYS A 78 4.39 10.92 -4.89
N ALA A 79 3.22 10.30 -4.72
CA ALA A 79 2.83 9.04 -5.37
C ALA A 79 1.76 9.27 -6.47
N GLY A 80 1.47 10.54 -6.77
CA GLY A 80 0.52 10.88 -7.82
C GLY A 80 1.11 10.59 -9.19
N THR A 81 0.33 10.03 -10.09
CA THR A 81 0.63 9.96 -11.51
C THR A 81 0.46 11.35 -12.11
N ALA A 82 1.48 12.19 -11.95
CA ALA A 82 1.63 13.30 -12.85
C ALA A 82 2.26 12.72 -14.13
N ALA A 83 1.45 12.08 -14.98
CA ALA A 83 1.80 12.08 -16.38
C ALA A 83 2.13 13.54 -16.70
N ALA A 84 3.35 13.83 -17.17
CA ALA A 84 3.69 15.19 -17.56
C ALA A 84 2.58 15.65 -18.49
N PRO A 85 1.72 16.59 -18.11
CA PRO A 85 0.57 16.94 -18.92
C PRO A 85 1.09 17.35 -20.28
N GLU A 86 0.33 17.11 -21.35
CA GLU A 86 0.68 17.56 -22.70
C GLU A 86 1.15 19.02 -22.69
N ARG A 87 0.65 19.81 -21.73
CA ARG A 87 1.04 21.20 -21.46
C ARG A 87 2.48 21.38 -21.00
N LEU A 88 3.07 20.38 -20.33
CA LEU A 88 4.46 20.38 -19.92
C LEU A 88 5.40 19.81 -21.00
N ALA A 89 4.87 19.21 -22.07
CA ALA A 89 5.66 18.67 -23.17
C ALA A 89 6.56 19.74 -23.85
N SER A 90 6.20 21.03 -23.72
CA SER A 90 7.02 22.17 -24.18
C SER A 90 8.06 22.65 -23.19
N CYS A 91 8.11 22.11 -21.96
CA CYS A 91 9.05 22.49 -20.93
C CYS A 91 10.23 21.51 -20.89
N ARG A 92 11.45 22.07 -20.75
CA ARG A 92 12.70 21.28 -20.70
C ARG A 92 13.15 20.98 -19.28
N SER A 93 12.60 21.66 -18.28
CA SER A 93 12.97 21.51 -16.87
C SER A 93 11.79 21.78 -15.94
N CYS A 94 11.89 21.31 -14.71
CA CYS A 94 10.89 21.59 -13.67
C CYS A 94 10.82 23.08 -13.33
N ASP A 95 11.94 23.81 -13.42
CA ASP A 95 11.98 25.26 -13.19
C ASP A 95 11.16 26.02 -14.23
N GLU A 96 11.32 25.67 -15.50
CA GLU A 96 10.55 26.25 -16.60
C GLU A 96 9.06 25.95 -16.45
N ALA A 97 8.71 24.70 -16.10
CA ALA A 97 7.32 24.30 -15.89
C ALA A 97 6.67 25.06 -14.71
N LYS A 98 7.40 25.24 -13.61
CA LYS A 98 6.94 25.99 -12.44
C LYS A 98 6.74 27.47 -12.77
N ALA A 99 7.63 28.07 -13.55
CA ALA A 99 7.55 29.48 -13.98
C ALA A 99 6.34 29.74 -14.88
N LYS A 100 5.88 28.76 -15.68
CA LYS A 100 4.68 28.87 -16.54
C LYS A 100 3.37 28.85 -15.76
N GLY A 101 3.39 28.54 -14.47
CA GLY A 101 2.26 28.66 -13.55
C GLY A 101 1.37 27.45 -13.43
N SER A 102 0.33 27.59 -12.62
CA SER A 102 -0.54 26.52 -12.11
C SER A 102 -1.24 25.73 -13.20
N LEU A 103 -1.17 24.42 -13.12
CA LEU A 103 -1.88 23.46 -13.94
C LEU A 103 -3.33 23.31 -13.38
N LYS A 104 -4.32 23.86 -14.08
CA LYS A 104 -5.73 23.70 -13.69
C LYS A 104 -6.13 22.22 -13.68
N GLY A 105 -6.67 21.74 -12.55
CA GLY A 105 -7.15 20.37 -12.41
C GLY A 105 -6.10 19.36 -11.99
N GLU A 106 -4.88 19.80 -11.67
CA GLU A 106 -3.78 18.94 -11.21
C GLU A 106 -3.24 19.41 -9.85
N CYS A 107 -2.56 18.50 -9.15
CA CYS A 107 -1.94 18.82 -7.87
C CYS A 107 -0.79 19.82 -8.04
N LYS A 108 -0.97 21.05 -7.60
CA LYS A 108 0.05 22.12 -7.67
C LYS A 108 1.29 21.86 -6.79
N TYR A 109 1.20 20.84 -5.91
CA TYR A 109 2.29 20.45 -5.00
C TYR A 109 3.00 19.17 -5.46
N GLY A 110 2.54 18.53 -6.54
CA GLY A 110 3.04 17.24 -7.00
C GLY A 110 4.35 17.31 -7.76
N CYS A 111 4.92 16.15 -8.07
CA CYS A 111 6.06 16.01 -8.97
C CYS A 111 5.68 16.50 -10.38
N LEU A 112 6.56 17.27 -11.01
CA LEU A 112 6.37 17.75 -12.40
C LEU A 112 6.85 16.73 -13.45
N GLY A 113 7.57 15.67 -13.03
CA GLY A 113 7.99 14.57 -13.91
C GLY A 113 9.02 14.90 -14.99
N LEU A 114 9.68 16.10 -14.95
CA LEU A 114 10.61 16.54 -16.01
C LEU A 114 12.09 16.20 -15.70
N GLY A 115 12.39 15.55 -14.57
CA GLY A 115 13.71 14.95 -14.33
C GLY A 115 14.83 15.89 -13.92
N THR A 116 14.59 17.18 -13.58
CA THR A 116 15.66 18.11 -13.14
C THR A 116 16.51 17.55 -11.99
N CYS A 117 15.91 16.79 -11.06
CA CYS A 117 16.61 16.12 -9.97
C CYS A 117 17.46 14.94 -10.47
N ILE A 118 17.08 14.26 -11.55
CA ILE A 118 17.81 13.13 -12.15
C ILE A 118 19.15 13.62 -12.71
N GLU A 119 19.15 14.75 -13.41
CA GLU A 119 20.36 15.38 -13.97
C GLU A 119 21.41 15.68 -12.90
N ARG A 120 20.97 15.87 -11.65
CA ARG A 120 21.85 16.12 -10.50
C ARG A 120 22.32 14.84 -9.82
N CYS A 121 21.67 13.71 -10.06
CA CYS A 121 22.08 12.44 -9.47
C CYS A 121 23.31 11.89 -10.21
N LYS A 122 24.44 11.73 -9.49
CA LYS A 122 25.68 11.16 -10.03
C LYS A 122 25.81 9.65 -9.76
N PHE A 123 24.81 9.07 -9.10
CA PHE A 123 24.82 7.69 -8.65
C PHE A 123 23.82 6.81 -9.41
N ASP A 124 23.19 7.36 -10.45
CA ASP A 124 22.19 6.66 -11.26
C ASP A 124 21.07 6.01 -10.41
N ALA A 125 20.69 6.72 -9.32
CA ALA A 125 19.71 6.24 -8.34
C ALA A 125 18.28 6.72 -8.62
N MET A 126 18.01 7.33 -9.77
CA MET A 126 16.71 7.95 -10.06
C MET A 126 16.24 7.68 -11.47
N SER A 127 14.95 7.39 -11.62
CA SER A 127 14.24 7.27 -12.91
C SER A 127 12.88 7.96 -12.88
N ILE A 128 12.30 8.20 -14.04
CA ILE A 128 10.88 8.52 -14.19
C ILE A 128 10.17 7.27 -14.65
N GLU A 129 9.20 6.81 -13.88
CA GLU A 129 8.35 5.67 -14.19
C GLU A 129 6.89 6.12 -14.10
N ASP A 130 6.09 5.84 -15.12
CA ASP A 130 4.69 6.26 -15.21
C ASP A 130 4.46 7.77 -14.88
N GLY A 131 5.42 8.63 -15.26
CA GLY A 131 5.35 10.08 -15.08
C GLY A 131 5.69 10.58 -13.67
N HIS A 132 6.19 9.77 -12.78
CA HIS A 132 6.65 10.17 -11.45
C HIS A 132 8.09 9.72 -11.17
N LEU A 133 8.72 10.42 -10.24
CA LEU A 133 10.10 10.13 -9.83
C LEU A 133 10.15 8.88 -8.95
N VAL A 134 10.97 7.92 -9.34
CA VAL A 134 11.34 6.74 -8.55
C VAL A 134 12.79 6.87 -8.09
N ILE A 135 13.07 6.47 -6.86
CA ILE A 135 14.41 6.50 -6.27
C ILE A 135 14.80 5.10 -5.83
N ASP A 136 15.87 4.59 -6.43
CA ASP A 136 16.53 3.36 -6.06
C ASP A 136 17.31 3.58 -4.75
N ARG A 137 16.83 2.99 -3.66
CA ARG A 137 17.40 3.18 -2.32
C ARG A 137 18.77 2.51 -2.18
N ASP A 138 19.03 1.44 -2.93
CA ASP A 138 20.31 0.72 -2.86
C ASP A 138 21.42 1.50 -3.55
N LYS A 139 21.10 2.23 -4.62
CA LYS A 139 22.04 3.11 -5.32
C LYS A 139 22.17 4.49 -4.67
N CYS A 140 21.17 4.92 -3.90
CA CYS A 140 21.16 6.24 -3.30
C CYS A 140 22.18 6.35 -2.17
N THR A 141 23.10 7.29 -2.26
CA THR A 141 24.16 7.51 -1.26
C THR A 141 23.83 8.59 -0.25
N GLY A 142 22.63 9.19 -0.29
CA GLY A 142 22.24 10.23 0.66
C GLY A 142 22.88 11.60 0.43
N CYS A 143 23.45 11.88 -0.74
CA CYS A 143 24.21 13.10 -1.01
C CYS A 143 23.39 14.40 -1.05
N GLU A 144 22.06 14.36 -0.96
CA GLU A 144 21.12 15.50 -0.92
C GLU A 144 21.07 16.38 -2.19
N ALA A 145 21.84 16.11 -3.24
CA ALA A 145 21.88 16.94 -4.44
C ALA A 145 20.50 17.09 -5.12
N CYS A 146 19.68 16.05 -5.08
CA CYS A 146 18.31 16.06 -5.62
C CYS A 146 17.32 16.86 -4.76
N VAL A 147 17.57 16.95 -3.44
CA VAL A 147 16.74 17.75 -2.51
C VAL A 147 16.84 19.23 -2.89
N GLY A 148 18.08 19.74 -3.06
CA GLY A 148 18.32 21.10 -3.49
C GLY A 148 17.84 21.42 -4.91
N ALA A 149 17.84 20.41 -5.80
CA ALA A 149 17.40 20.57 -7.18
C ALA A 149 15.88 20.54 -7.37
N CYS A 150 15.13 20.06 -6.38
CA CYS A 150 13.68 19.91 -6.49
C CYS A 150 12.94 21.24 -6.28
N VAL A 151 12.48 21.88 -7.36
CA VAL A 151 11.72 23.14 -7.30
C VAL A 151 10.41 23.04 -6.54
N GLN A 152 9.83 21.83 -6.46
CA GLN A 152 8.62 21.56 -5.69
C GLN A 152 8.90 21.26 -4.20
N GLN A 153 10.18 21.08 -3.83
CA GLN A 153 10.60 20.76 -2.46
C GLN A 153 9.88 19.53 -1.87
N ILE A 154 9.72 18.50 -2.69
CA ILE A 154 9.03 17.25 -2.32
C ILE A 154 9.99 16.08 -2.11
N ILE A 155 11.29 16.30 -2.18
CA ILE A 155 12.31 15.30 -1.87
C ILE A 155 12.85 15.59 -0.47
N GLU A 156 12.82 14.60 0.39
CA GLU A 156 13.38 14.66 1.74
C GLU A 156 14.33 13.50 1.99
N MET A 157 15.19 13.63 2.99
CA MET A 157 16.07 12.56 3.44
C MET A 157 15.40 11.78 4.56
N ILE A 158 15.36 10.45 4.41
CA ILE A 158 14.82 9.54 5.41
C ILE A 158 15.87 8.49 5.78
N PRO A 159 15.81 7.86 6.96
CA PRO A 159 16.68 6.73 7.29
C PRO A 159 16.56 5.62 6.24
N ARG A 160 17.69 4.99 5.89
CA ARG A 160 17.70 3.88 4.92
C ARG A 160 16.84 2.70 5.39
N GLU A 161 16.84 2.42 6.68
CA GLU A 161 16.01 1.38 7.31
C GLU A 161 14.56 1.79 7.54
N ALA A 162 14.17 3.03 7.21
CA ALA A 162 12.77 3.46 7.36
C ALA A 162 11.83 2.52 6.60
N THR A 163 10.79 2.08 7.29
CA THR A 163 9.83 1.09 6.79
C THR A 163 8.51 1.71 6.34
N ASN A 164 8.13 2.85 6.92
CA ASN A 164 6.87 3.53 6.65
C ASN A 164 7.10 4.86 5.95
N PHE A 165 6.32 5.15 4.92
CA PHE A 165 6.46 6.35 4.09
C PHE A 165 5.10 7.01 3.83
N ILE A 166 5.07 8.34 3.85
CA ILE A 166 3.90 9.12 3.44
C ILE A 166 4.25 9.87 2.15
N PRO A 167 3.95 9.32 0.97
CA PRO A 167 4.33 9.91 -0.31
C PRO A 167 3.37 11.02 -0.72
N CYS A 168 3.21 12.01 0.14
CA CYS A 168 2.43 13.22 -0.14
C CYS A 168 2.87 14.36 0.78
N SER A 169 3.03 15.56 0.21
CA SER A 169 3.29 16.81 0.91
C SER A 169 2.33 17.92 0.46
N SER A 170 1.18 17.55 -0.08
CA SER A 170 0.16 18.51 -0.55
C SER A 170 -0.37 19.34 0.61
N LYS A 171 -0.41 20.66 0.40
CA LYS A 171 -1.01 21.62 1.31
C LYS A 171 -2.43 22.00 0.87
N ALA A 172 -3.02 21.27 -0.05
CA ALA A 172 -4.41 21.41 -0.45
C ALA A 172 -5.35 20.93 0.67
N ASP A 173 -6.55 21.46 0.73
CA ASP A 173 -7.59 20.93 1.59
C ASP A 173 -8.13 19.58 1.07
N GLU A 174 -9.00 18.93 1.86
CA GLU A 174 -9.57 17.64 1.51
C GLU A 174 -10.29 17.67 0.16
N GLN A 175 -11.13 18.71 -0.08
CA GLN A 175 -11.93 18.81 -1.30
C GLN A 175 -11.04 19.00 -2.54
N GLU A 176 -10.07 19.93 -2.49
CA GLU A 176 -9.11 20.16 -3.56
C GLU A 176 -8.28 18.88 -3.83
N THR A 177 -7.84 18.20 -2.77
CA THR A 177 -7.08 16.95 -2.89
C THR A 177 -7.88 15.84 -3.57
N LEU A 178 -9.14 15.64 -3.17
CA LEU A 178 -10.00 14.62 -3.77
C LEU A 178 -10.29 14.89 -5.26
N MET A 179 -10.36 16.16 -5.66
CA MET A 179 -10.60 16.56 -7.05
C MET A 179 -9.35 16.44 -7.94
N THR A 180 -8.15 16.62 -7.38
CA THR A 180 -6.92 16.77 -8.16
C THR A 180 -5.97 15.57 -8.07
N CYS A 181 -6.09 14.72 -7.04
CA CYS A 181 -5.16 13.63 -6.80
C CYS A 181 -5.81 12.43 -6.11
N GLY A 182 -5.94 11.31 -6.80
CA GLY A 182 -6.42 10.05 -6.22
C GLY A 182 -5.55 9.52 -5.07
N TYR A 183 -4.27 9.87 -5.05
CA TYR A 183 -3.25 9.41 -4.09
C TYR A 183 -2.86 10.46 -3.05
N GLY A 184 -3.57 11.59 -2.98
CA GLY A 184 -3.23 12.70 -2.08
C GLY A 184 -3.61 12.44 -0.62
N CYS A 185 -2.84 13.00 0.32
CA CYS A 185 -3.21 13.08 1.72
C CYS A 185 -4.34 14.09 1.92
N ILE A 186 -5.48 13.67 2.47
CA ILE A 186 -6.61 14.55 2.77
C ILE A 186 -6.52 15.25 4.14
N GLY A 187 -5.42 15.09 4.84
CA GLY A 187 -5.19 15.75 6.12
C GLY A 187 -6.13 15.31 7.26
N CYS A 188 -6.75 14.14 7.20
CA CYS A 188 -7.72 13.69 8.21
C CYS A 188 -7.14 13.53 9.63
N GLY A 189 -5.84 13.21 9.75
CA GLY A 189 -5.15 13.06 11.04
C GLY A 189 -5.26 11.67 11.68
N ASP A 190 -6.01 10.72 11.11
CA ASP A 190 -6.22 9.39 11.69
C ASP A 190 -4.93 8.63 11.96
N CYS A 191 -3.95 8.76 11.06
CA CYS A 191 -2.63 8.16 11.22
C CYS A 191 -1.84 8.77 12.40
N ALA A 192 -1.99 10.07 12.66
CA ALA A 192 -1.34 10.75 13.78
C ALA A 192 -1.98 10.33 15.11
N VAL A 193 -3.31 10.28 15.18
CA VAL A 193 -4.05 9.82 16.37
C VAL A 193 -3.74 8.35 16.68
N ALA A 194 -3.63 7.52 15.66
CA ALA A 194 -3.38 6.08 15.82
C ALA A 194 -1.92 5.73 16.11
N CYS A 195 -0.99 6.66 15.97
CA CYS A 195 0.44 6.38 16.17
C CYS A 195 0.77 6.22 17.67
N PRO A 196 1.17 5.01 18.15
CA PRO A 196 1.42 4.78 19.57
C PRO A 196 2.63 5.54 20.10
N LYS A 197 3.53 5.99 19.20
CA LYS A 197 4.75 6.74 19.54
C LYS A 197 4.64 8.24 19.29
N GLY A 198 3.50 8.73 18.83
CA GLY A 198 3.35 10.13 18.44
C GLY A 198 4.34 10.58 17.35
N ALA A 199 4.76 9.64 16.50
CA ALA A 199 5.76 9.87 15.47
C ALA A 199 5.17 10.55 14.20
N ILE A 200 3.88 10.86 14.18
CA ILE A 200 3.26 11.50 13.01
C ILE A 200 2.71 12.87 13.41
N GLU A 201 3.22 13.89 12.80
CA GLU A 201 2.74 15.25 12.91
C GLU A 201 1.86 15.66 11.72
N MET A 202 0.88 16.55 11.98
CA MET A 202 0.07 17.16 10.95
C MET A 202 0.65 18.53 10.62
N VAL A 203 1.31 18.61 9.46
CA VAL A 203 1.92 19.86 8.97
C VAL A 203 0.85 20.69 8.26
N THR A 204 0.62 21.91 8.72
CA THR A 204 -0.30 22.86 8.09
C THR A 204 0.41 23.68 7.03
N GLY A 205 -0.30 24.00 5.95
CA GLY A 205 0.13 24.98 4.96
C GLY A 205 -0.11 26.43 5.42
N ASN A 206 -0.03 27.36 4.48
CA ASN A 206 -0.37 28.77 4.75
C ASN A 206 -1.88 28.96 4.99
N ASP A 207 -2.71 28.05 4.49
CA ASP A 207 -4.14 27.94 4.79
C ASP A 207 -4.34 26.84 5.85
N ILE A 208 -4.96 27.19 6.98
CA ILE A 208 -5.24 26.26 8.09
C ILE A 208 -6.10 25.06 7.69
N ARG A 209 -6.78 25.13 6.55
CA ARG A 209 -7.60 24.01 6.02
C ARG A 209 -6.76 22.95 5.31
N GLY A 210 -5.63 23.35 4.72
CA GLY A 210 -4.75 22.43 4.00
C GLY A 210 -3.63 21.91 4.91
N ARG A 211 -3.65 20.60 5.22
CA ARG A 211 -2.64 19.94 6.04
C ARG A 211 -2.32 18.54 5.52
N TYR A 212 -1.12 18.07 5.81
CA TYR A 212 -0.70 16.72 5.46
C TYR A 212 0.08 16.08 6.62
N ALA A 213 0.11 14.76 6.63
CA ALA A 213 0.85 14.00 7.64
C ALA A 213 2.34 13.87 7.26
N LYS A 214 3.22 13.98 8.26
CA LYS A 214 4.66 13.78 8.14
C LYS A 214 5.16 12.87 9.25
N ILE A 215 6.06 11.94 8.94
CA ILE A 215 6.66 11.04 9.91
C ILE A 215 7.93 11.69 10.49
N ASP A 216 8.01 11.72 11.80
CA ASP A 216 9.24 11.96 12.56
C ASP A 216 9.95 10.63 12.76
N TYR A 217 10.98 10.39 11.95
CA TYR A 217 11.71 9.13 11.98
C TYR A 217 12.58 8.95 13.23
N SER A 218 12.81 9.98 14.03
CA SER A 218 13.47 9.84 15.32
C SER A 218 12.61 9.14 16.36
N LYS A 219 11.27 9.12 16.16
CA LYS A 219 10.28 8.49 17.02
C LYS A 219 9.64 7.24 16.42
N CYS A 220 9.76 7.08 15.09
CA CYS A 220 9.08 5.99 14.38
C CYS A 220 9.80 4.66 14.59
N GLU A 221 9.09 3.67 15.14
CA GLU A 221 9.60 2.31 15.37
C GLU A 221 9.13 1.30 14.29
N GLY A 222 8.57 1.76 13.18
CA GLY A 222 8.17 0.88 12.07
C GLY A 222 6.97 -0.03 12.37
N CYS A 223 6.10 0.30 13.33
CA CYS A 223 4.97 -0.56 13.76
C CYS A 223 3.82 -0.67 12.75
N VAL A 224 3.88 0.03 11.61
CA VAL A 224 2.93 0.09 10.47
C VAL A 224 1.46 0.40 10.84
N THR A 225 1.12 0.73 12.08
CA THR A 225 -0.25 1.06 12.50
C THR A 225 -0.86 2.19 11.65
N CYS A 226 -0.06 3.19 11.30
CA CYS A 226 -0.48 4.31 10.45
C CYS A 226 -0.92 3.87 9.04
N THR A 227 -0.28 2.85 8.47
CA THR A 227 -0.64 2.28 7.16
C THR A 227 -2.04 1.71 7.19
N VAL A 228 -2.37 0.94 8.24
CA VAL A 228 -3.70 0.34 8.44
C VAL A 228 -4.78 1.41 8.65
N LYS A 229 -4.51 2.41 9.48
CA LYS A 229 -5.50 3.45 9.87
C LYS A 229 -5.66 4.57 8.84
N CYS A 230 -4.79 4.67 7.84
CA CYS A 230 -4.91 5.70 6.80
C CYS A 230 -6.17 5.51 5.94
N ARG A 231 -7.12 6.44 5.96
CA ARG A 231 -8.36 6.39 5.13
C ARG A 231 -8.08 6.35 3.63
N LYS A 232 -7.06 7.07 3.19
CA LYS A 232 -6.68 7.14 1.77
C LYS A 232 -5.70 6.04 1.34
N LYS A 233 -5.21 5.24 2.29
CA LYS A 233 -4.23 4.16 2.06
C LYS A 233 -3.01 4.60 1.26
N ILE A 234 -2.56 5.82 1.53
CA ILE A 234 -1.39 6.38 0.87
C ILE A 234 -0.10 6.10 1.64
N ILE A 235 -0.18 5.70 2.91
CA ILE A 235 1.00 5.37 3.69
C ILE A 235 1.49 3.99 3.22
N VAL A 236 2.69 3.97 2.68
CA VAL A 236 3.34 2.76 2.16
C VAL A 236 4.29 2.23 3.22
N ASP A 237 4.44 0.93 3.30
CA ASP A 237 5.49 0.29 4.08
C ASP A 237 6.40 -0.56 3.16
N SER A 238 7.68 -0.64 3.50
CA SER A 238 8.67 -1.44 2.77
C SER A 238 8.81 -2.86 3.31
N LEU A 239 8.23 -3.11 4.49
CA LEU A 239 8.19 -4.42 5.08
C LEU A 239 6.82 -5.01 4.79
N HIS A 240 6.76 -6.01 3.95
CA HIS A 240 5.56 -6.84 3.79
C HIS A 240 5.20 -7.64 5.06
N ASP A 241 5.87 -7.37 6.18
CA ASP A 241 5.54 -7.94 7.48
C ASP A 241 4.41 -7.18 8.17
N LEU A 242 3.31 -7.03 7.45
CA LEU A 242 2.03 -6.50 7.96
C LEU A 242 1.44 -7.39 9.07
N ALA A 243 2.03 -8.55 9.31
CA ALA A 243 1.59 -9.49 10.33
C ALA A 243 1.60 -8.90 11.75
N LYS A 244 2.44 -7.90 12.02
CA LYS A 244 2.52 -7.26 13.35
C LYS A 244 1.42 -6.25 13.64
N ALA A 245 0.80 -5.66 12.59
CA ALA A 245 -0.24 -4.63 12.75
C ALA A 245 -1.63 -5.10 12.33
N LYS A 246 -1.77 -6.36 11.89
CA LYS A 246 -3.05 -6.91 11.46
C LYS A 246 -3.94 -7.19 12.66
N GLU A 247 -4.87 -6.30 12.90
CA GLU A 247 -6.02 -6.59 13.76
C GLU A 247 -7.11 -7.30 12.99
N GLU A 248 -7.35 -6.88 11.74
CA GLU A 248 -8.42 -7.39 10.88
C GLU A 248 -7.95 -7.64 9.44
N VAL A 249 -8.61 -8.55 8.76
CA VAL A 249 -8.45 -8.82 7.34
C VAL A 249 -9.81 -8.85 6.64
N ALA A 250 -9.81 -8.62 5.34
CA ALA A 250 -11.02 -8.76 4.55
C ALA A 250 -11.40 -10.24 4.39
N LEU A 251 -12.69 -10.51 4.45
CA LEU A 251 -13.28 -11.83 4.18
C LEU A 251 -14.40 -11.69 3.16
N VAL A 252 -14.40 -12.55 2.13
CA VAL A 252 -15.48 -12.63 1.15
C VAL A 252 -16.48 -13.69 1.60
N ARG A 253 -17.74 -13.28 1.82
CA ARG A 253 -18.80 -14.16 2.29
C ARG A 253 -19.62 -14.76 1.13
N CYS A 254 -18.91 -15.36 0.20
CA CYS A 254 -19.47 -16.12 -0.92
C CYS A 254 -18.44 -17.14 -1.43
N VAL A 255 -18.89 -18.34 -1.77
CA VAL A 255 -18.06 -19.41 -2.34
C VAL A 255 -18.56 -19.88 -3.71
N GLY A 256 -19.70 -19.41 -4.19
CA GLY A 256 -20.42 -19.96 -5.35
C GLY A 256 -20.56 -19.05 -6.57
N GLY A 257 -19.76 -18.01 -6.75
CA GLY A 257 -19.96 -16.98 -7.78
C GLY A 257 -19.60 -17.34 -9.23
N ILE A 258 -19.12 -18.55 -9.52
CA ILE A 258 -18.62 -18.93 -10.88
C ILE A 258 -19.69 -18.78 -11.96
N LYS A 259 -20.88 -19.35 -11.70
CA LYS A 259 -22.03 -19.30 -12.64
C LYS A 259 -22.41 -17.85 -12.94
N GLY A 260 -22.44 -17.01 -11.91
CA GLY A 260 -22.74 -15.58 -12.02
C GLY A 260 -21.70 -14.83 -12.85
N LYS A 261 -20.40 -15.01 -12.58
CA LYS A 261 -19.32 -14.38 -13.34
C LYS A 261 -19.43 -14.72 -14.83
N ARG A 262 -19.62 -16.02 -15.18
CA ARG A 262 -19.70 -16.45 -16.58
C ARG A 262 -20.87 -15.79 -17.28
N LYS A 263 -22.09 -15.89 -16.76
CA LYS A 263 -23.29 -15.30 -17.36
C LYS A 263 -23.18 -13.77 -17.50
N LEU A 264 -22.71 -13.07 -16.47
CA LEU A 264 -22.56 -11.62 -16.54
C LEU A 264 -21.49 -11.20 -17.57
N THR A 265 -20.42 -11.97 -17.72
CA THR A 265 -19.40 -11.71 -18.75
C THR A 265 -19.98 -11.95 -20.16
N GLU A 266 -20.77 -13.02 -20.36
CA GLU A 266 -21.50 -13.30 -21.62
C GLU A 266 -22.50 -12.18 -21.97
N MET A 267 -23.10 -11.53 -20.96
CA MET A 267 -23.96 -10.36 -21.11
C MET A 267 -23.17 -9.06 -21.36
N GLY A 268 -21.84 -9.10 -21.39
CA GLY A 268 -20.97 -7.95 -21.70
C GLY A 268 -20.57 -7.10 -20.49
N PHE A 269 -20.87 -7.49 -19.25
CA PHE A 269 -20.46 -6.74 -18.07
C PHE A 269 -18.98 -6.96 -17.73
N THR A 270 -18.27 -5.87 -17.41
CA THR A 270 -16.84 -5.87 -17.05
C THR A 270 -16.57 -5.36 -15.64
N SER A 271 -17.59 -4.86 -14.95
CA SER A 271 -17.50 -4.36 -13.58
C SER A 271 -18.73 -4.81 -12.76
N CYS A 272 -18.52 -5.07 -11.47
CA CYS A 272 -19.60 -5.43 -10.55
C CYS A 272 -20.60 -4.28 -10.40
N LYS A 273 -20.11 -3.04 -10.44
CA LYS A 273 -20.93 -1.83 -10.31
C LYS A 273 -21.95 -1.72 -11.45
N ASP A 274 -21.50 -2.00 -12.70
CA ASP A 274 -22.37 -1.91 -13.87
C ASP A 274 -23.43 -3.02 -13.91
N ALA A 275 -23.12 -4.16 -13.29
CA ALA A 275 -24.02 -5.32 -13.22
C ALA A 275 -25.00 -5.31 -12.03
N THR A 276 -25.07 -4.24 -11.24
CA THR A 276 -25.95 -4.18 -10.04
C THR A 276 -27.44 -4.21 -10.36
N GLY A 277 -27.85 -3.72 -11.53
CA GLY A 277 -29.24 -3.69 -11.97
C GLY A 277 -29.75 -4.99 -12.64
N VAL A 278 -28.89 -6.01 -12.75
CA VAL A 278 -29.29 -7.29 -13.37
C VAL A 278 -30.17 -8.07 -12.41
N ASP A 279 -31.29 -8.57 -12.89
CA ASP A 279 -32.10 -9.56 -12.17
C ASP A 279 -31.37 -10.90 -12.17
N LEU A 280 -30.70 -11.19 -11.06
CA LEU A 280 -29.86 -12.38 -10.92
C LEU A 280 -30.70 -13.64 -10.83
N ASP A 281 -31.86 -13.57 -10.15
CA ASP A 281 -32.74 -14.73 -9.95
C ASP A 281 -33.37 -15.17 -11.27
N ALA A 282 -33.85 -14.26 -12.09
CA ALA A 282 -34.35 -14.53 -13.43
C ALA A 282 -33.28 -15.13 -14.37
N ASN A 283 -32.01 -14.99 -14.05
CA ASN A 283 -30.88 -15.56 -14.77
C ASN A 283 -30.29 -16.79 -14.08
N ASP A 284 -31.01 -17.43 -13.13
CA ASP A 284 -30.54 -18.58 -12.36
C ASP A 284 -29.19 -18.35 -11.66
N ILE A 285 -28.94 -17.13 -11.21
CA ILE A 285 -27.79 -16.75 -10.42
C ILE A 285 -28.26 -16.49 -9.00
N CYS A 286 -27.51 -16.96 -8.02
CA CYS A 286 -27.85 -16.64 -6.64
C CYS A 286 -27.91 -15.13 -6.43
N GLU A 287 -29.07 -14.63 -6.06
CA GLU A 287 -29.34 -13.21 -5.80
C GLU A 287 -28.36 -12.60 -4.78
N TYR A 288 -27.80 -13.40 -3.91
CA TYR A 288 -26.87 -13.01 -2.87
C TYR A 288 -25.40 -13.31 -3.23
N SER A 289 -25.09 -13.67 -4.49
CA SER A 289 -23.73 -14.05 -4.86
C SER A 289 -22.76 -12.87 -5.04
N CYS A 290 -21.48 -13.21 -4.97
CA CYS A 290 -20.43 -12.40 -5.55
C CYS A 290 -20.59 -12.40 -7.09
N LEU A 291 -20.51 -11.24 -7.74
CA LEU A 291 -20.61 -11.11 -9.20
C LEU A 291 -19.31 -11.51 -9.93
N GLY A 292 -18.18 -11.54 -9.22
CA GLY A 292 -16.91 -12.03 -9.73
C GLY A 292 -16.24 -11.16 -10.80
N LEU A 293 -16.69 -9.93 -11.05
CA LEU A 293 -16.16 -9.07 -12.12
C LEU A 293 -14.94 -8.22 -11.70
N GLY A 294 -14.50 -8.33 -10.41
CA GLY A 294 -13.17 -7.90 -9.99
C GLY A 294 -13.02 -6.46 -9.52
N ASP A 295 -14.09 -5.71 -9.22
CA ASP A 295 -13.97 -4.34 -8.70
C ASP A 295 -13.16 -4.28 -7.39
N CYS A 296 -13.33 -5.27 -6.52
CA CYS A 296 -12.53 -5.42 -5.29
C CYS A 296 -11.06 -5.75 -5.55
N VAL A 297 -10.76 -6.48 -6.65
CA VAL A 297 -9.38 -6.78 -7.07
C VAL A 297 -8.71 -5.48 -7.53
N LYS A 298 -9.38 -4.70 -8.39
CA LYS A 298 -8.88 -3.40 -8.87
C LYS A 298 -8.68 -2.39 -7.73
N ALA A 299 -9.50 -2.47 -6.68
CA ALA A 299 -9.39 -1.61 -5.51
C ALA A 299 -8.28 -2.03 -4.53
N CYS A 300 -7.75 -3.25 -4.64
CA CYS A 300 -6.72 -3.77 -3.75
C CYS A 300 -5.33 -3.38 -4.25
N ARG A 301 -4.67 -2.47 -3.53
CA ARG A 301 -3.30 -2.03 -3.85
C ARG A 301 -2.21 -2.97 -3.36
N TYR A 302 -2.59 -3.99 -2.57
CA TYR A 302 -1.66 -4.91 -1.92
C TYR A 302 -1.61 -6.27 -2.62
N ASP A 303 -2.24 -6.39 -3.79
CA ASP A 303 -2.36 -7.65 -4.53
C ASP A 303 -2.82 -8.83 -3.64
N ALA A 304 -3.68 -8.50 -2.67
CA ALA A 304 -4.20 -9.45 -1.70
C ALA A 304 -5.52 -10.10 -2.14
N ILE A 305 -6.04 -9.77 -3.33
CA ILE A 305 -7.33 -10.29 -3.80
C ILE A 305 -7.21 -10.79 -5.22
N SER A 306 -7.63 -12.03 -5.43
CA SER A 306 -7.80 -12.63 -6.76
C SER A 306 -9.28 -12.97 -7.01
N ASN A 307 -9.67 -13.19 -8.27
CA ASN A 307 -11.02 -13.62 -8.65
C ASN A 307 -11.03 -14.63 -9.82
N GLU A 308 -9.94 -15.38 -9.97
CA GLU A 308 -9.75 -16.34 -11.06
C GLU A 308 -10.87 -17.34 -11.18
N MET A 309 -11.39 -17.80 -10.04
CA MET A 309 -12.43 -18.80 -9.93
C MET A 309 -13.86 -18.23 -9.85
N GLY A 310 -14.10 -17.00 -10.29
CA GLY A 310 -15.43 -16.40 -10.33
C GLY A 310 -15.93 -15.84 -8.99
N VAL A 311 -15.17 -16.02 -7.92
CA VAL A 311 -15.41 -15.43 -6.60
C VAL A 311 -14.13 -14.73 -6.17
N ALA A 312 -14.27 -13.55 -5.58
CA ALA A 312 -13.12 -12.88 -5.00
C ALA A 312 -12.59 -13.69 -3.80
N LYS A 313 -11.27 -13.84 -3.76
CA LYS A 313 -10.52 -14.55 -2.74
C LYS A 313 -9.51 -13.61 -2.14
N VAL A 314 -9.46 -13.53 -0.82
CA VAL A 314 -8.49 -12.71 -0.11
C VAL A 314 -7.37 -13.59 0.41
N ASP A 315 -6.13 -13.19 0.09
CA ASP A 315 -4.94 -13.71 0.76
C ASP A 315 -4.79 -12.97 2.10
N PRO A 316 -5.02 -13.64 3.23
CA PRO A 316 -4.96 -12.99 4.54
C PRO A 316 -3.54 -12.55 4.90
N ASP A 317 -2.51 -13.15 4.31
CA ASP A 317 -1.12 -12.81 4.62
C ASP A 317 -0.68 -11.52 3.90
N LYS A 318 -1.21 -11.28 2.72
CA LYS A 318 -1.04 -10.01 1.98
C LYS A 318 -2.04 -8.92 2.40
N CYS A 319 -3.21 -9.28 2.94
CA CYS A 319 -4.24 -8.32 3.30
C CYS A 319 -3.83 -7.47 4.49
N VAL A 320 -3.97 -6.16 4.39
CA VAL A 320 -3.61 -5.19 5.43
C VAL A 320 -4.82 -4.64 6.21
N GLY A 321 -6.00 -5.17 6.00
CA GLY A 321 -7.20 -4.71 6.70
C GLY A 321 -7.71 -3.33 6.27
N CYS A 322 -7.36 -2.86 5.09
CA CYS A 322 -7.67 -1.49 4.67
C CYS A 322 -9.15 -1.20 4.36
N GLY A 323 -9.95 -2.21 4.06
CA GLY A 323 -11.36 -2.06 3.74
C GLY A 323 -11.68 -1.47 2.36
N ASP A 324 -10.69 -1.19 1.49
CA ASP A 324 -10.95 -0.66 0.14
C ASP A 324 -11.82 -1.60 -0.70
N CYS A 325 -11.55 -2.90 -0.62
CA CYS A 325 -12.34 -3.94 -1.29
C CYS A 325 -13.79 -4.01 -0.78
N MET A 326 -14.01 -3.78 0.52
CA MET A 326 -15.34 -3.72 1.12
C MET A 326 -16.12 -2.52 0.56
N ARG A 327 -15.48 -1.34 0.49
CA ARG A 327 -16.10 -0.13 -0.09
C ARG A 327 -16.36 -0.24 -1.60
N ALA A 328 -15.51 -0.97 -2.30
CA ALA A 328 -15.64 -1.20 -3.75
C ALA A 328 -16.67 -2.28 -4.11
N CYS A 329 -17.12 -3.08 -3.14
CA CYS A 329 -18.08 -4.16 -3.37
C CYS A 329 -19.52 -3.64 -3.38
N PRO A 330 -20.21 -3.56 -4.54
CA PRO A 330 -21.58 -3.06 -4.60
C PRO A 330 -22.60 -4.06 -4.02
N ARG A 331 -22.14 -5.24 -3.60
CA ARG A 331 -22.99 -6.34 -3.09
C ARG A 331 -22.78 -6.61 -1.60
N ASP A 332 -21.98 -5.82 -0.90
CA ASP A 332 -21.66 -5.98 0.52
C ASP A 332 -21.18 -7.40 0.89
N LYS A 333 -20.45 -8.05 -0.03
CA LYS A 333 -19.94 -9.41 0.17
C LYS A 333 -18.64 -9.50 0.94
N ILE A 334 -18.02 -8.37 1.23
CA ILE A 334 -16.73 -8.31 1.91
C ILE A 334 -16.93 -7.64 3.26
N ILE A 335 -16.49 -8.30 4.30
CA ILE A 335 -16.47 -7.79 5.67
C ILE A 335 -15.06 -7.81 6.22
N MET A 336 -14.82 -7.03 7.27
CA MET A 336 -13.58 -7.10 8.04
C MET A 336 -13.77 -8.08 9.19
N VAL A 337 -12.78 -8.94 9.41
CA VAL A 337 -12.79 -9.95 10.46
C VAL A 337 -11.44 -9.99 11.15
N PRO A 338 -11.38 -10.37 12.44
CA PRO A 338 -10.11 -10.53 13.15
C PRO A 338 -9.13 -11.45 12.39
N TYR A 339 -7.87 -11.05 12.31
CA TYR A 339 -6.83 -11.82 11.60
C TYR A 339 -6.57 -13.18 12.25
N LYS A 340 -6.68 -13.30 13.57
CA LYS A 340 -6.38 -14.52 14.31
C LYS A 340 -7.61 -15.12 14.96
N GLY A 341 -7.70 -16.44 14.92
CA GLY A 341 -8.44 -17.23 15.86
C GLY A 341 -9.96 -17.16 15.77
N VAL A 342 -10.57 -16.85 14.62
CA VAL A 342 -12.03 -16.76 14.53
C VAL A 342 -12.59 -17.68 13.43
N LYS A 343 -13.72 -18.31 13.71
CA LYS A 343 -14.48 -19.05 12.71
C LYS A 343 -15.35 -18.10 11.89
N GLN A 344 -15.47 -18.37 10.62
CA GLN A 344 -16.20 -17.54 9.66
C GLN A 344 -17.13 -18.38 8.80
N THR A 345 -18.24 -17.78 8.38
CA THR A 345 -19.15 -18.38 7.42
C THR A 345 -18.94 -17.83 6.02
N ALA A 346 -18.88 -18.73 5.05
CA ALA A 346 -18.62 -18.39 3.66
C ALA A 346 -19.88 -18.13 2.83
N CYS A 347 -21.07 -18.06 3.43
CA CYS A 347 -22.32 -17.83 2.73
C CYS A 347 -23.21 -16.86 3.49
N THR A 348 -23.88 -15.95 2.76
CA THR A 348 -24.83 -14.96 3.27
C THR A 348 -26.14 -14.98 2.50
N SER A 349 -26.49 -16.08 1.86
CA SER A 349 -27.74 -16.18 1.11
C SER A 349 -28.93 -16.15 2.07
N LYS A 350 -29.95 -15.37 1.72
CA LYS A 350 -31.24 -15.30 2.40
C LYS A 350 -32.34 -16.04 1.66
N ALA A 351 -32.03 -16.64 0.50
CA ALA A 351 -32.98 -17.47 -0.24
C ALA A 351 -33.35 -18.70 0.60
N ASP A 352 -34.49 -19.29 0.33
CA ASP A 352 -34.86 -20.57 0.94
C ASP A 352 -33.89 -21.69 0.55
N PRO A 353 -33.83 -22.78 1.33
CA PRO A 353 -32.87 -23.86 1.09
C PRO A 353 -32.99 -24.53 -0.28
N GLU A 354 -34.22 -24.70 -0.82
CA GLU A 354 -34.46 -25.35 -2.11
C GLU A 354 -33.89 -24.46 -3.24
N ARG A 355 -34.26 -23.17 -3.24
CA ARG A 355 -33.75 -22.23 -4.23
C ARG A 355 -32.22 -22.07 -4.16
N ARG A 356 -31.62 -22.13 -2.96
CA ARG A 356 -30.15 -22.11 -2.82
C ARG A 356 -29.46 -23.27 -3.50
N LEU A 357 -30.06 -24.46 -3.40
CA LEU A 357 -29.53 -25.65 -4.05
C LEU A 357 -29.61 -25.57 -5.58
N GLU A 358 -30.69 -24.98 -6.12
CA GLU A 358 -30.87 -24.80 -7.56
C GLU A 358 -29.86 -23.82 -8.15
N VAL A 359 -29.69 -22.64 -7.51
CA VAL A 359 -28.86 -21.54 -8.06
C VAL A 359 -27.39 -21.60 -7.59
N CYS A 360 -27.10 -22.32 -6.49
CA CYS A 360 -25.77 -22.42 -5.89
C CYS A 360 -25.52 -23.74 -5.21
N GLY A 361 -24.93 -24.71 -5.91
CA GLY A 361 -24.66 -26.04 -5.41
C GLY A 361 -23.75 -26.12 -4.17
N VAL A 362 -23.04 -25.03 -3.80
CA VAL A 362 -22.08 -24.98 -2.67
C VAL A 362 -22.55 -24.12 -1.50
N GLY A 363 -23.70 -23.43 -1.61
CA GLY A 363 -24.18 -22.52 -0.58
C GLY A 363 -24.64 -23.21 0.72
N CYS A 364 -24.86 -22.39 1.75
CA CYS A 364 -25.45 -22.83 3.02
C CYS A 364 -26.90 -23.28 2.80
N ILE A 365 -27.29 -24.43 3.35
CA ILE A 365 -28.67 -24.96 3.29
C ILE A 365 -29.53 -24.54 4.50
N GLY A 366 -29.01 -23.78 5.44
CA GLY A 366 -29.76 -23.27 6.57
C GLY A 366 -30.17 -24.32 7.61
N CYS A 367 -29.48 -25.47 7.69
CA CYS A 367 -29.85 -26.59 8.56
C CYS A 367 -29.84 -26.26 10.07
N GLY A 368 -29.06 -25.27 10.50
CA GLY A 368 -28.97 -24.89 11.91
C GLY A 368 -27.93 -25.66 12.74
N ASP A 369 -27.40 -26.79 12.26
CA ASP A 369 -26.51 -27.69 13.02
C ASP A 369 -25.33 -26.96 13.67
N CYS A 370 -24.78 -25.94 13.00
CA CYS A 370 -23.68 -25.14 13.53
C CYS A 370 -24.07 -24.25 14.72
N ALA A 371 -25.32 -23.80 14.76
CA ALA A 371 -25.87 -23.00 15.86
C ALA A 371 -26.23 -23.88 17.05
N ASP A 372 -26.93 -25.02 16.77
CA ASP A 372 -27.39 -25.94 17.78
C ASP A 372 -26.25 -26.64 18.54
N ASN A 373 -25.13 -26.86 17.88
CA ASN A 373 -23.92 -27.46 18.46
C ASN A 373 -22.88 -26.45 18.94
N CYS A 374 -23.15 -25.13 18.94
CA CYS A 374 -22.19 -24.16 19.40
C CYS A 374 -22.14 -24.08 20.95
N PRO A 375 -21.04 -24.53 21.63
CA PRO A 375 -21.02 -24.63 23.09
C PRO A 375 -21.01 -23.24 23.76
N SER A 376 -20.60 -22.19 23.07
CA SER A 376 -20.59 -20.81 23.61
C SER A 376 -21.79 -19.98 23.17
N GLY A 377 -22.75 -20.56 22.41
CA GLY A 377 -23.88 -19.82 21.88
C GLY A 377 -23.51 -18.65 20.95
N ALA A 378 -22.32 -18.72 20.33
CA ALA A 378 -21.82 -17.66 19.49
C ALA A 378 -22.43 -17.62 18.08
N ILE A 379 -23.28 -18.60 17.71
CA ILE A 379 -23.83 -18.69 16.36
C ILE A 379 -25.36 -18.49 16.41
N THR A 380 -25.81 -17.50 15.65
CA THR A 380 -27.24 -17.22 15.46
C THR A 380 -27.60 -17.39 14.01
N MET A 381 -28.74 -18.02 13.72
CA MET A 381 -29.28 -18.10 12.36
C MET A 381 -30.04 -16.81 12.04
N ILE A 382 -29.55 -16.04 11.05
CA ILE A 382 -30.16 -14.80 10.56
C ILE A 382 -30.56 -15.04 9.10
N ASP A 383 -31.86 -14.90 8.79
CA ASP A 383 -32.39 -15.13 7.43
C ASP A 383 -31.93 -16.48 6.84
N GLY A 384 -31.89 -17.52 7.66
CA GLY A 384 -31.47 -18.87 7.27
C GLY A 384 -29.98 -19.04 6.99
N SER A 385 -29.14 -18.07 7.37
CA SER A 385 -27.68 -18.18 7.28
C SER A 385 -27.04 -17.95 8.66
N PRO A 386 -25.94 -18.66 9.00
CA PRO A 386 -25.30 -18.50 10.29
C PRO A 386 -24.52 -17.19 10.36
N PHE A 387 -24.72 -16.47 11.45
CA PHE A 387 -23.94 -15.33 11.87
C PHE A 387 -23.14 -15.73 13.11
N ILE A 388 -21.83 -15.47 13.11
CA ILE A 388 -20.93 -15.79 14.23
C ILE A 388 -20.58 -14.49 14.96
N ASP A 389 -20.94 -14.43 16.23
CA ASP A 389 -20.53 -13.38 17.17
C ASP A 389 -19.10 -13.66 17.65
N HIS A 390 -18.15 -12.85 17.20
CA HIS A 390 -16.73 -13.05 17.49
C HIS A 390 -16.34 -12.72 18.94
N GLU A 391 -17.16 -11.95 19.64
CA GLU A 391 -16.94 -11.66 21.06
C GLU A 391 -17.27 -12.90 21.92
N LYS A 392 -18.26 -13.71 21.49
CA LYS A 392 -18.65 -14.94 22.15
C LYS A 392 -17.91 -16.17 21.66
N CYS A 393 -17.32 -16.11 20.47
CA CYS A 393 -16.68 -17.27 19.85
C CYS A 393 -15.37 -17.63 20.54
N VAL A 394 -15.35 -18.81 21.17
CA VAL A 394 -14.15 -19.37 21.84
C VAL A 394 -13.26 -20.19 20.89
N ASN A 395 -13.52 -20.12 19.58
CA ASN A 395 -12.75 -20.79 18.53
C ASN A 395 -12.58 -22.33 18.68
N CYS A 396 -13.52 -23.02 19.31
CA CYS A 396 -13.43 -24.45 19.59
C CYS A 396 -13.50 -25.37 18.35
N GLY A 397 -13.99 -24.86 17.20
CA GLY A 397 -14.04 -25.59 15.93
C GLY A 397 -15.23 -26.53 15.75
N VAL A 398 -16.12 -26.74 16.73
CA VAL A 398 -17.27 -27.66 16.63
C VAL A 398 -18.11 -27.32 15.39
N CYS A 399 -18.41 -26.07 15.14
CA CYS A 399 -19.21 -25.65 13.98
C CYS A 399 -18.56 -25.98 12.62
N THR A 400 -17.24 -26.02 12.54
CA THR A 400 -16.51 -26.46 11.34
C THR A 400 -16.71 -27.96 11.09
N TYR A 401 -16.70 -28.72 12.17
CA TYR A 401 -16.83 -30.18 12.10
C TYR A 401 -18.26 -30.62 11.78
N VAL A 402 -19.29 -29.98 12.37
CA VAL A 402 -20.70 -30.38 12.15
C VAL A 402 -21.27 -29.83 10.84
N CYS A 403 -20.63 -28.84 10.20
CA CYS A 403 -21.13 -28.33 8.95
C CYS A 403 -20.97 -29.29 7.78
N SER A 404 -22.05 -29.97 7.39
CA SER A 404 -22.08 -30.94 6.28
C SER A 404 -21.65 -30.31 4.92
N ARG A 405 -21.73 -28.97 4.79
CA ARG A 405 -21.33 -28.21 3.58
C ARG A 405 -19.91 -27.65 3.66
N GLY A 406 -19.22 -27.79 4.77
CA GLY A 406 -17.86 -27.27 4.96
C GLY A 406 -17.72 -25.75 4.83
N LEU A 407 -18.77 -24.98 5.14
CA LEU A 407 -18.81 -23.53 4.92
C LEU A 407 -18.32 -22.70 6.10
N ILE A 408 -17.90 -23.34 7.17
CA ILE A 408 -17.37 -22.66 8.36
C ILE A 408 -15.93 -23.11 8.54
N ALA A 409 -15.00 -22.14 8.52
CA ALA A 409 -13.58 -22.39 8.72
C ALA A 409 -12.95 -21.27 9.51
N GLU A 410 -11.77 -21.51 10.06
CA GLU A 410 -10.99 -20.48 10.76
C GLU A 410 -10.55 -19.34 9.82
N ARG A 411 -10.27 -19.73 8.59
CA ARG A 411 -10.15 -18.83 7.44
C ARG A 411 -10.83 -19.58 6.30
N VAL A 412 -11.62 -18.90 5.50
CA VAL A 412 -12.17 -19.56 4.31
C VAL A 412 -11.00 -19.81 3.37
N VAL A 413 -10.37 -20.98 3.56
CA VAL A 413 -9.21 -21.39 2.79
C VAL A 413 -9.68 -21.90 1.45
N PRO A 414 -9.11 -21.44 0.38
CA PRO A 414 -9.49 -21.79 -0.97
C PRO A 414 -9.34 -23.25 -1.39
N GLU A 415 -8.44 -23.97 -0.74
CA GLU A 415 -8.21 -25.39 -1.03
C GLU A 415 -9.45 -26.26 -0.78
N TYR A 416 -10.25 -25.90 0.21
CA TYR A 416 -11.51 -26.62 0.48
C TYR A 416 -12.55 -26.41 -0.64
N ASN A 417 -12.54 -25.22 -1.28
CA ASN A 417 -13.43 -24.93 -2.41
C ASN A 417 -12.97 -25.59 -3.71
N TYR A 418 -11.68 -25.90 -3.86
CA TYR A 418 -11.15 -26.49 -5.08
C TYR A 418 -11.78 -27.87 -5.36
N LEU A 419 -11.85 -28.74 -4.38
CA LEU A 419 -12.46 -30.08 -4.53
C LEU A 419 -13.98 -30.02 -4.79
N GLN A 420 -14.68 -29.07 -4.15
CA GLN A 420 -16.12 -28.87 -4.39
C GLN A 420 -16.37 -28.24 -5.77
N MET A 421 -15.49 -27.38 -6.25
CA MET A 421 -15.58 -26.77 -7.56
C MET A 421 -15.21 -27.74 -8.68
N GLU A 422 -14.32 -28.68 -8.41
CA GLU A 422 -13.97 -29.74 -9.35
C GLU A 422 -15.15 -30.73 -9.51
N ALA A 423 -15.86 -31.05 -8.43
CA ALA A 423 -17.11 -31.79 -8.48
C ALA A 423 -18.20 -31.09 -9.32
N MET A 424 -18.32 -29.77 -9.23
CA MET A 424 -19.22 -28.94 -10.06
C MET A 424 -18.80 -28.89 -11.53
N ARG A 425 -17.49 -28.91 -11.83
CA ARG A 425 -16.97 -28.99 -13.21
C ARG A 425 -17.39 -30.28 -13.87
N ILE A 426 -17.43 -31.36 -13.12
CA ILE A 426 -17.86 -32.70 -13.61
C ILE A 426 -19.36 -32.66 -13.95
N ASP A 427 -20.20 -32.04 -13.13
CA ASP A 427 -21.64 -31.88 -13.40
C ASP A 427 -21.91 -30.98 -14.60
N SER A 428 -21.18 -29.84 -14.74
CA SER A 428 -21.35 -28.95 -15.91
C SER A 428 -20.90 -29.58 -17.23
N GLN A 429 -19.90 -30.46 -17.21
CA GLN A 429 -19.46 -31.21 -18.40
C GLN A 429 -20.40 -32.37 -18.75
N GLN A 430 -21.22 -32.85 -17.81
CA GLN A 430 -22.26 -33.85 -18.10
C GLN A 430 -23.51 -33.23 -18.75
N ASP A 431 -23.80 -31.95 -18.46
CA ASP A 431 -24.87 -31.18 -19.10
C ASP A 431 -24.52 -30.79 -20.56
N GLU A 432 -23.26 -30.52 -20.88
CA GLU A 432 -22.82 -30.25 -22.25
C GLU A 432 -22.85 -31.48 -23.19
N ARG A 433 -22.97 -32.68 -22.64
CA ARG A 433 -23.10 -33.92 -23.43
C ARG A 433 -24.55 -34.35 -23.74
N LYS A 434 -25.51 -33.50 -23.37
CA LYS A 434 -26.95 -33.76 -23.59
C LYS A 434 -27.58 -32.81 -24.64
N TRP A 435 -26.74 -32.08 -25.41
CA TRP A 435 -27.20 -31.28 -26.56
C TRP A 435 -26.51 -31.71 -27.85
#